data_c5120a6b10adfe1ac7f0fcab761042a1
#
_entry.id   c5120a6b10adfe1ac7f0fcab761042a1
#
_cell.length_a   1.000
_cell.length_b   1.000
_cell.length_c   1.000
_cell.angle_alpha   90.00
_cell.angle_beta   90.00
_cell.angle_gamma   90.00
#
_symmetry.space_group_name_H-M   'P 1'
#
loop_
_entity.id
_entity.type
_entity.pdbx_description
1 polymer ?
#
loop_
_entity_poly.entity_id
_entity_poly.type
_entity_poly.pdbx_seq_one_letter_code
_entity_poly.pdbx_strand_id
1 'polypeptide(L)'
;MPSTVIIGTQWGDEGKGKVVDLLAERADVVVRFQGGNNAGHTIVRNDDVFKFHLIPSGILYPGKACVIGNGVVVDPSVLIDELEGLRRRGVDVSGLRLSANAHLIMPYHVMLDTAGEAKLGKLSIGTTRRGIGPCYEDKAARLGIRVQDLLDAKILRKKIAAALEPKQQLLRPFARDPKLDLHAMTEEYLRYGHRLEPFIADTAHLCWKALDSGRTVIFEGAQATMLDLDHGTYPFVTSSNPIAGAACVGAGVGPTDIDEVWGVCKAYTTRVGAGPFPTELEDETGAFLRDRGHEFGTTTGRERRCGWLDLVALRYATRLNRLSALAITKLDVLSGLDPLRVAVRYRGSEGAVFDEFPYHQSIIHTATPEYEELPGWEGDISGCRSEADLPREARDYLAAIADSAGVPITLVGVGPGRDEVIWTGQRELKAA
;
A
#
# COMPACT_ATOMS: atom_id res chain seq x y z
N MET A 1 -12.26 -7.19 18.41
CA MET A 1 -11.04 -7.45 17.63
C MET A 1 -9.99 -6.47 18.10
N PRO A 2 -8.99 -6.91 18.82
CA PRO A 2 -7.98 -5.96 19.29
C PRO A 2 -7.04 -5.50 18.16
N SER A 3 -6.61 -6.41 17.25
CA SER A 3 -5.64 -6.02 16.22
C SER A 3 -5.93 -6.62 14.83
N THR A 4 -5.85 -5.78 13.80
CA THR A 4 -6.09 -6.20 12.42
C THR A 4 -5.04 -5.60 11.49
N VAL A 5 -4.37 -6.43 10.71
CA VAL A 5 -3.49 -5.98 9.62
C VAL A 5 -4.28 -5.94 8.31
N ILE A 6 -4.20 -4.84 7.59
CA ILE A 6 -4.88 -4.67 6.29
C ILE A 6 -3.81 -4.53 5.20
N ILE A 7 -3.79 -5.46 4.26
CA ILE A 7 -2.82 -5.51 3.15
C ILE A 7 -3.52 -5.62 1.79
N GLY A 8 -2.81 -5.27 0.73
CA GLY A 8 -3.23 -5.56 -0.64
C GLY A 8 -2.78 -6.95 -1.07
N THR A 9 -3.63 -7.65 -1.83
CA THR A 9 -3.34 -9.02 -2.28
C THR A 9 -2.75 -9.10 -3.69
N GLN A 10 -2.79 -8.01 -4.46
CA GLN A 10 -2.41 -7.96 -5.88
C GLN A 10 -1.15 -7.11 -6.08
N TRP A 11 -1.14 -6.21 -7.07
CA TRP A 11 -0.02 -5.31 -7.41
C TRP A 11 -0.24 -3.85 -7.01
N GLY A 12 -1.03 -3.60 -5.96
CA GLY A 12 -1.37 -2.27 -5.49
C GLY A 12 -2.67 -1.73 -6.09
N ASP A 13 -3.10 -0.59 -5.59
CA ASP A 13 -4.31 0.12 -6.04
C ASP A 13 -5.63 -0.67 -5.89
N GLU A 14 -5.67 -1.65 -4.95
CA GLU A 14 -6.87 -2.44 -4.67
C GLU A 14 -7.98 -1.67 -3.94
N GLY A 15 -7.78 -0.39 -3.64
CA GLY A 15 -8.77 0.39 -2.89
C GLY A 15 -8.68 0.23 -1.37
N LYS A 16 -7.49 -0.14 -0.85
CA LYS A 16 -7.23 -0.27 0.60
C LYS A 16 -7.66 0.94 1.41
N GLY A 17 -7.47 2.15 0.86
CA GLY A 17 -7.84 3.39 1.55
C GLY A 17 -9.31 3.42 1.98
N LYS A 18 -10.24 2.97 1.12
CA LYS A 18 -11.67 2.86 1.46
C LYS A 18 -11.91 1.85 2.58
N VAL A 19 -11.28 0.68 2.50
CA VAL A 19 -11.45 -0.38 3.52
C VAL A 19 -10.88 0.06 4.86
N VAL A 20 -9.68 0.67 4.85
CA VAL A 20 -9.06 1.21 6.08
C VAL A 20 -9.91 2.34 6.66
N ASP A 21 -10.43 3.25 5.84
CA ASP A 21 -11.29 4.36 6.31
C ASP A 21 -12.55 3.83 7.00
N LEU A 22 -13.21 2.83 6.41
CA LEU A 22 -14.40 2.21 7.03
C LEU A 22 -14.09 1.58 8.39
N LEU A 23 -12.96 0.89 8.49
CA LEU A 23 -12.55 0.22 9.73
C LEU A 23 -11.97 1.21 10.76
N ALA A 24 -11.29 2.28 10.31
CA ALA A 24 -10.71 3.30 11.17
C ALA A 24 -11.73 4.03 12.04
N GLU A 25 -12.98 4.13 11.59
CA GLU A 25 -14.06 4.70 12.41
C GLU A 25 -14.24 3.96 13.75
N ARG A 26 -14.02 2.65 13.75
CA ARG A 26 -14.17 1.79 14.92
C ARG A 26 -12.84 1.48 15.63
N ALA A 27 -11.71 1.90 15.07
CA ALA A 27 -10.40 1.71 15.67
C ALA A 27 -10.06 2.81 16.66
N ASP A 28 -9.24 2.50 17.66
CA ASP A 28 -8.64 3.48 18.56
C ASP A 28 -7.30 3.99 18.04
N VAL A 29 -6.58 3.10 17.35
CA VAL A 29 -5.25 3.38 16.80
C VAL A 29 -5.15 2.89 15.36
N VAL A 30 -4.62 3.72 14.46
CA VAL A 30 -4.30 3.35 13.07
C VAL A 30 -2.81 3.53 12.84
N VAL A 31 -2.11 2.45 12.48
CA VAL A 31 -0.66 2.41 12.36
C VAL A 31 -0.25 2.15 10.92
N ARG A 32 0.43 3.09 10.29
CA ARG A 32 1.14 2.87 9.05
C ARG A 32 2.47 2.20 9.34
N PHE A 33 2.71 0.99 8.86
CA PHE A 33 3.88 0.21 9.30
C PHE A 33 5.01 0.15 8.28
N GLN A 34 4.80 0.48 6.99
CA GLN A 34 5.83 0.41 5.95
C GLN A 34 5.55 1.36 4.77
N GLY A 35 6.47 1.40 3.80
CA GLY A 35 6.39 2.26 2.62
C GLY A 35 6.88 3.67 2.91
N GLY A 36 6.40 4.62 2.15
CA GLY A 36 6.75 6.03 2.28
C GLY A 36 5.76 6.89 1.48
N ASN A 37 6.19 8.07 1.05
CA ASN A 37 5.38 8.98 0.25
C ASN A 37 5.17 8.54 -1.22
N ASN A 38 5.64 7.34 -1.60
CA ASN A 38 5.30 6.67 -2.85
C ASN A 38 3.88 6.07 -2.86
N ALA A 39 3.27 5.87 -1.70
CA ALA A 39 1.86 5.49 -1.62
C ALA A 39 0.96 6.72 -1.82
N GLY A 40 -0.26 6.48 -2.27
CA GLY A 40 -1.30 7.50 -2.35
C GLY A 40 -2.64 6.87 -1.99
N HIS A 41 -3.22 7.27 -0.85
CA HIS A 41 -4.57 6.89 -0.48
C HIS A 41 -5.52 8.04 -0.75
N THR A 42 -6.59 7.77 -1.48
CA THR A 42 -7.67 8.73 -1.70
C THR A 42 -8.86 8.29 -0.88
N ILE A 43 -9.36 9.18 -0.04
CA ILE A 43 -10.56 9.00 0.77
C ILE A 43 -11.55 10.06 0.37
N VAL A 44 -12.79 9.65 0.10
CA VAL A 44 -13.90 10.55 -0.20
C VAL A 44 -14.83 10.56 1.01
N ARG A 45 -15.01 11.74 1.63
CA ARG A 45 -15.89 11.92 2.79
C ARG A 45 -16.73 13.18 2.62
N ASN A 46 -18.06 13.06 2.61
CA ASN A 46 -18.98 14.19 2.44
C ASN A 46 -18.61 15.10 1.26
N ASP A 47 -18.38 14.52 0.07
CA ASP A 47 -17.93 15.18 -1.16
C ASP A 47 -16.50 15.78 -1.12
N ASP A 48 -15.84 15.73 0.03
CA ASP A 48 -14.45 16.12 0.19
C ASP A 48 -13.50 15.00 -0.17
N VAL A 49 -12.52 15.29 -1.04
CA VAL A 49 -11.47 14.35 -1.43
C VAL A 49 -10.21 14.64 -0.63
N PHE A 50 -9.75 13.65 0.14
CA PHE A 50 -8.48 13.67 0.85
C PHE A 50 -7.49 12.74 0.18
N LYS A 51 -6.26 13.22 -0.02
CA LYS A 51 -5.15 12.43 -0.59
C LYS A 51 -4.02 12.38 0.42
N PHE A 52 -3.70 11.18 0.90
CA PHE A 52 -2.65 10.95 1.87
C PHE A 52 -1.49 10.19 1.23
N HIS A 53 -0.28 10.55 1.62
CA HIS A 53 0.94 9.83 1.25
C HIS A 53 1.60 9.16 2.46
N LEU A 54 1.65 9.84 3.61
CA LEU A 54 2.32 9.39 4.83
C LEU A 54 1.36 9.23 6.01
N ILE A 55 0.40 10.14 6.16
CA ILE A 55 -0.50 10.16 7.31
C ILE A 55 -1.51 9.00 7.21
N PRO A 56 -1.72 8.21 8.29
CA PRO A 56 -2.72 7.15 8.32
C PRO A 56 -4.14 7.68 8.11
N SER A 57 -4.98 6.86 7.45
CA SER A 57 -6.36 7.21 7.10
C SER A 57 -7.22 7.60 8.29
N GLY A 58 -6.93 7.08 9.48
CA GLY A 58 -7.67 7.36 10.72
C GLY A 58 -7.64 8.81 11.19
N ILE A 59 -6.76 9.66 10.65
CA ILE A 59 -6.61 11.07 11.05
C ILE A 59 -7.90 11.90 10.84
N LEU A 60 -8.79 11.43 9.97
CA LEU A 60 -10.06 12.10 9.70
C LEU A 60 -11.10 11.90 10.83
N TYR A 61 -10.80 11.05 11.80
CA TYR A 61 -11.69 10.74 12.92
C TYR A 61 -11.15 11.35 14.22
N PRO A 62 -11.91 12.24 14.88
CA PRO A 62 -11.48 12.84 16.14
C PRO A 62 -11.16 11.82 17.22
N GLY A 63 -10.12 12.08 18.01
CA GLY A 63 -9.75 11.25 19.15
C GLY A 63 -9.00 9.95 18.82
N LYS A 64 -8.76 9.65 17.53
CA LYS A 64 -7.97 8.48 17.12
C LYS A 64 -6.47 8.77 17.20
N ALA A 65 -5.69 7.78 17.64
CA ALA A 65 -4.24 7.85 17.52
C ALA A 65 -3.82 7.35 16.13
N CYS A 66 -3.10 8.19 15.39
CA CYS A 66 -2.59 7.88 14.05
C CYS A 66 -1.08 7.80 14.10
N VAL A 67 -0.54 6.62 13.83
CA VAL A 67 0.88 6.33 14.04
C VAL A 67 1.60 6.11 12.70
N ILE A 68 2.67 6.85 12.48
CA ILE A 68 3.66 6.54 11.45
C ILE A 68 4.75 5.72 12.11
N GLY A 69 4.78 4.40 11.85
CA GLY A 69 5.66 3.43 12.47
C GLY A 69 7.11 3.52 11.98
N ASN A 70 8.00 2.82 12.66
CA ASN A 70 9.44 2.80 12.37
C ASN A 70 9.81 2.14 11.03
N GLY A 71 8.89 1.37 10.44
CA GLY A 71 9.10 0.77 9.12
C GLY A 71 8.87 1.73 7.96
N VAL A 72 8.23 2.88 8.19
CA VAL A 72 8.00 3.91 7.16
C VAL A 72 9.28 4.71 6.92
N VAL A 73 9.55 5.06 5.65
CA VAL A 73 10.55 6.07 5.30
C VAL A 73 9.84 7.39 5.04
N VAL A 74 10.28 8.44 5.73
CA VAL A 74 9.54 9.71 5.86
C VAL A 74 10.26 10.83 5.14
N ASP A 75 9.57 11.45 4.18
CA ASP A 75 9.96 12.74 3.66
C ASP A 75 9.36 13.82 4.58
N PRO A 76 10.18 14.56 5.34
CA PRO A 76 9.67 15.51 6.33
C PRO A 76 8.95 16.69 5.69
N SER A 77 9.34 17.11 4.49
CA SER A 77 8.65 18.20 3.79
C SER A 77 7.24 17.78 3.39
N VAL A 78 7.10 16.58 2.80
CA VAL A 78 5.79 16.03 2.41
C VAL A 78 4.88 15.84 3.63
N LEU A 79 5.42 15.31 4.74
CA LEU A 79 4.64 15.16 5.96
C LEU A 79 4.12 16.49 6.51
N ILE A 80 4.96 17.51 6.51
CA ILE A 80 4.61 18.85 6.96
C ILE A 80 3.53 19.45 6.05
N ASP A 81 3.65 19.30 4.74
CA ASP A 81 2.67 19.80 3.78
C ASP A 81 1.31 19.12 3.94
N GLU A 82 1.30 17.81 4.19
CA GLU A 82 0.07 17.06 4.51
C GLU A 82 -0.57 17.57 5.81
N LEU A 83 0.22 17.75 6.87
CA LEU A 83 -0.27 18.30 8.15
C LEU A 83 -0.89 19.68 8.00
N GLU A 84 -0.23 20.57 7.26
CA GLU A 84 -0.76 21.92 7.01
C GLU A 84 -2.00 21.91 6.13
N GLY A 85 -2.03 21.03 5.13
CA GLY A 85 -3.19 20.81 4.29
C GLY A 85 -4.41 20.37 5.10
N LEU A 86 -4.24 19.46 6.05
CA LEU A 86 -5.30 18.98 6.94
C LEU A 86 -5.77 20.07 7.90
N ARG A 87 -4.83 20.81 8.53
CA ARG A 87 -5.15 21.93 9.44
C ARG A 87 -5.96 23.02 8.74
N ARG A 88 -5.59 23.38 7.49
CA ARG A 88 -6.35 24.38 6.69
C ARG A 88 -7.78 23.93 6.40
N ARG A 89 -8.04 22.62 6.41
CA ARG A 89 -9.38 22.02 6.21
C ARG A 89 -10.09 21.74 7.54
N GLY A 90 -9.54 22.24 8.67
CA GLY A 90 -10.15 22.09 9.99
C GLY A 90 -10.01 20.69 10.61
N VAL A 91 -9.14 19.83 10.07
CA VAL A 91 -8.91 18.50 10.64
C VAL A 91 -7.95 18.60 11.83
N ASP A 92 -8.33 18.01 12.96
CA ASP A 92 -7.46 17.90 14.12
C ASP A 92 -6.37 16.85 13.88
N VAL A 93 -5.11 17.29 13.91
CA VAL A 93 -3.93 16.45 13.73
C VAL A 93 -3.22 16.10 15.04
N SER A 94 -3.80 16.48 16.19
CA SER A 94 -3.19 16.28 17.52
C SER A 94 -2.98 14.79 17.86
N GLY A 95 -3.76 13.90 17.24
CA GLY A 95 -3.66 12.45 17.37
C GLY A 95 -2.48 11.82 16.61
N LEU A 96 -1.76 12.56 15.75
CA LEU A 96 -0.63 12.01 15.01
C LEU A 96 0.55 11.70 15.95
N ARG A 97 1.20 10.57 15.70
CA ARG A 97 2.47 10.17 16.32
C ARG A 97 3.43 9.66 15.26
N LEU A 98 4.64 10.19 15.27
CA LEU A 98 5.73 9.86 14.35
C LEU A 98 6.80 9.09 15.10
N SER A 99 7.15 7.90 14.62
CA SER A 99 8.17 7.09 15.26
C SER A 99 9.53 7.81 15.25
N ALA A 100 10.12 7.94 16.42
CA ALA A 100 11.48 8.44 16.58
C ALA A 100 12.51 7.58 15.80
N ASN A 101 12.19 6.30 15.56
CA ASN A 101 13.04 5.33 14.86
C ASN A 101 12.77 5.24 13.34
N ALA A 102 11.78 5.94 12.78
CA ALA A 102 11.56 6.00 11.34
C ALA A 102 12.76 6.67 10.64
N HIS A 103 13.04 6.28 9.39
CA HIS A 103 14.14 6.84 8.62
C HIS A 103 13.68 8.02 7.76
N LEU A 104 14.56 8.98 7.57
CA LEU A 104 14.30 10.19 6.79
C LEU A 104 14.79 10.03 5.36
N ILE A 105 13.93 10.40 4.43
CA ILE A 105 14.31 10.58 3.03
C ILE A 105 15.09 11.89 2.94
N MET A 106 16.31 11.81 2.43
CA MET A 106 17.22 12.94 2.25
C MET A 106 17.25 13.37 0.77
N PRO A 107 17.62 14.61 0.43
CA PRO A 107 17.69 15.07 -0.95
C PRO A 107 18.53 14.18 -1.87
N TYR A 108 19.63 13.64 -1.36
CA TYR A 108 20.47 12.72 -2.14
C TYR A 108 19.78 11.38 -2.45
N HIS A 109 18.80 10.92 -1.66
CA HIS A 109 18.02 9.73 -1.97
C HIS A 109 17.16 9.96 -3.22
N VAL A 110 16.49 11.11 -3.32
CA VAL A 110 15.67 11.48 -4.48
C VAL A 110 16.53 11.59 -5.75
N MET A 111 17.73 12.18 -5.62
CA MET A 111 18.68 12.28 -6.73
C MET A 111 19.17 10.91 -7.19
N LEU A 112 19.50 10.01 -6.25
CA LEU A 112 19.97 8.65 -6.54
C LEU A 112 18.85 7.80 -7.20
N ASP A 113 17.61 7.89 -6.73
CA ASP A 113 16.46 7.20 -7.32
C ASP A 113 16.26 7.65 -8.78
N THR A 114 16.29 8.96 -9.00
CA THR A 114 16.16 9.53 -10.35
C THR A 114 17.31 9.10 -11.28
N ALA A 115 18.54 9.13 -10.80
CA ALA A 115 19.73 8.73 -11.55
C ALA A 115 19.74 7.23 -11.85
N GLY A 116 19.33 6.41 -10.88
CA GLY A 116 19.21 4.95 -11.03
C GLY A 116 18.23 4.56 -12.12
N GLU A 117 17.02 5.12 -12.10
CA GLU A 117 16.01 4.89 -13.14
C GLU A 117 16.51 5.31 -14.53
N ALA A 118 17.17 6.46 -14.64
CA ALA A 118 17.74 6.92 -15.90
C ALA A 118 18.82 5.96 -16.44
N LYS A 119 19.66 5.38 -15.56
CA LYS A 119 20.71 4.44 -15.92
C LYS A 119 20.17 3.09 -16.41
N LEU A 120 19.09 2.61 -15.81
CA LEU A 120 18.47 1.33 -16.18
C LEU A 120 17.83 1.34 -17.57
N GLY A 121 17.44 2.50 -18.10
CA GLY A 121 16.87 2.64 -19.45
C GLY A 121 15.66 1.69 -19.64
N LYS A 122 15.79 0.71 -20.54
CA LYS A 122 14.71 -0.27 -20.83
C LYS A 122 14.44 -1.25 -19.66
N LEU A 123 15.37 -1.36 -18.72
CA LEU A 123 15.22 -2.18 -17.50
C LEU A 123 14.70 -1.36 -16.32
N SER A 124 14.26 -0.12 -16.55
CA SER A 124 13.72 0.74 -15.49
C SER A 124 12.51 0.09 -14.83
N ILE A 125 12.47 0.18 -13.50
CA ILE A 125 11.40 -0.39 -12.68
C ILE A 125 10.13 0.46 -12.81
N GLY A 126 10.29 1.74 -13.10
CA GLY A 126 9.21 2.72 -13.13
C GLY A 126 8.92 3.29 -11.74
N THR A 127 9.95 3.53 -10.93
CA THR A 127 9.81 4.10 -9.59
C THR A 127 9.12 5.45 -9.59
N THR A 128 8.65 5.87 -8.42
CA THR A 128 8.04 7.20 -8.24
C THR A 128 9.08 8.33 -8.17
N ARG A 129 10.37 8.02 -8.18
CA ARG A 129 11.51 8.93 -8.04
C ARG A 129 11.46 9.79 -6.78
N ARG A 130 10.96 9.19 -5.68
CA ARG A 130 10.81 9.85 -4.37
C ARG A 130 11.86 9.43 -3.35
N GLY A 131 12.91 8.74 -3.79
CA GLY A 131 14.03 8.32 -2.95
C GLY A 131 13.74 7.17 -1.99
N ILE A 132 12.65 6.43 -2.21
CA ILE A 132 12.23 5.34 -1.32
C ILE A 132 13.29 4.23 -1.27
N GLY A 133 13.68 3.69 -2.42
CA GLY A 133 14.69 2.63 -2.53
C GLY A 133 16.02 3.01 -1.88
N PRO A 134 16.64 4.12 -2.28
CA PRO A 134 17.89 4.57 -1.67
C PRO A 134 17.82 4.84 -0.16
N CYS A 135 16.64 5.25 0.36
CA CYS A 135 16.47 5.42 1.81
C CYS A 135 16.43 4.07 2.55
N TYR A 136 15.74 3.05 2.00
CA TYR A 136 15.78 1.68 2.54
C TYR A 136 17.16 1.04 2.41
N GLU A 137 17.89 1.32 1.33
CA GLU A 137 19.30 0.91 1.18
C GLU A 137 20.16 1.48 2.32
N ASP A 138 20.06 2.77 2.59
CA ASP A 138 20.79 3.40 3.70
C ASP A 138 20.37 2.87 5.07
N LYS A 139 19.09 2.56 5.27
CA LYS A 139 18.61 1.90 6.48
C LYS A 139 19.30 0.56 6.69
N ALA A 140 19.36 -0.29 5.65
CA ALA A 140 20.00 -1.60 5.70
C ALA A 140 21.54 -1.49 5.85
N ALA A 141 22.16 -0.51 5.19
CA ALA A 141 23.58 -0.19 5.31
C ALA A 141 23.95 0.46 6.66
N ARG A 142 22.98 0.83 7.48
CA ARG A 142 23.14 1.52 8.77
C ARG A 142 23.77 2.91 8.66
N LEU A 143 23.55 3.56 7.51
CA LEU A 143 23.92 4.95 7.23
C LEU A 143 22.71 5.90 7.33
N GLY A 144 21.52 5.34 7.45
CA GLY A 144 20.26 6.09 7.47
C GLY A 144 20.14 7.04 8.65
N ILE A 145 19.51 8.18 8.40
CA ILE A 145 19.20 9.21 9.39
C ILE A 145 17.79 8.95 9.91
N ARG A 146 17.62 8.95 11.23
CA ARG A 146 16.35 8.71 11.89
C ARG A 146 15.66 10.00 12.29
N VAL A 147 14.38 9.95 12.49
CA VAL A 147 13.55 11.09 12.96
C VAL A 147 14.09 11.67 14.27
N GLN A 148 14.50 10.84 15.22
CA GLN A 148 15.10 11.30 16.50
C GLN A 148 16.36 12.14 16.32
N ASP A 149 17.11 11.95 15.24
CA ASP A 149 18.35 12.69 14.98
C ASP A 149 18.07 14.19 14.69
N LEU A 150 16.83 14.52 14.29
CA LEU A 150 16.37 15.90 14.10
C LEU A 150 16.40 16.73 15.40
N LEU A 151 16.39 16.06 16.56
CA LEU A 151 16.36 16.71 17.87
C LEU A 151 17.75 17.03 18.42
N ASP A 152 18.82 16.63 17.72
CA ASP A 152 20.20 16.90 18.13
C ASP A 152 21.03 17.39 16.93
N ALA A 153 21.30 18.68 16.88
CA ALA A 153 22.02 19.32 15.78
C ALA A 153 23.42 18.74 15.55
N LYS A 154 24.13 18.34 16.61
CA LYS A 154 25.48 17.78 16.51
C LYS A 154 25.46 16.37 15.93
N ILE A 155 24.52 15.55 16.39
CA ILE A 155 24.34 14.17 15.87
C ILE A 155 23.86 14.24 14.43
N LEU A 156 22.84 15.04 14.14
CA LEU A 156 22.28 15.20 12.77
C LEU A 156 23.39 15.60 11.80
N ARG A 157 24.15 16.67 12.07
CA ARG A 157 25.24 17.12 11.21
C ARG A 157 26.29 16.03 10.97
N LYS A 158 26.69 15.31 12.04
CA LYS A 158 27.68 14.23 11.95
C LYS A 158 27.19 13.10 11.05
N LYS A 159 25.93 12.68 11.19
CA LYS A 159 25.33 11.60 10.38
C LYS A 159 25.14 12.03 8.92
N ILE A 160 24.66 13.26 8.67
CA ILE A 160 24.55 13.78 7.31
C ILE A 160 25.92 13.80 6.64
N ALA A 161 26.97 14.30 7.31
CA ALA A 161 28.32 14.34 6.76
C ALA A 161 28.83 12.94 6.37
N ALA A 162 28.64 11.96 7.25
CA ALA A 162 29.06 10.57 6.99
C ALA A 162 28.31 9.91 5.83
N ALA A 163 27.00 10.19 5.69
CA ALA A 163 26.18 9.64 4.60
C ALA A 163 26.43 10.37 3.26
N LEU A 164 26.72 11.67 3.31
CA LEU A 164 26.83 12.53 2.14
C LEU A 164 28.05 12.20 1.27
N GLU A 165 29.20 11.94 1.88
CA GLU A 165 30.46 11.72 1.16
C GLU A 165 30.36 10.59 0.11
N PRO A 166 29.95 9.35 0.45
CA PRO A 166 29.79 8.28 -0.55
C PRO A 166 28.69 8.60 -1.58
N LYS A 167 27.63 9.31 -1.20
CA LYS A 167 26.54 9.66 -2.11
C LYS A 167 26.97 10.71 -3.15
N GLN A 168 27.79 11.68 -2.77
CA GLN A 168 28.37 12.64 -3.71
C GLN A 168 29.23 11.94 -4.77
N GLN A 169 30.00 10.91 -4.37
CA GLN A 169 30.80 10.12 -5.31
C GLN A 169 29.89 9.36 -6.30
N LEU A 170 28.82 8.75 -5.84
CA LEU A 170 27.86 8.03 -6.69
C LEU A 170 27.11 8.97 -7.66
N LEU A 171 26.85 10.20 -7.25
CA LEU A 171 26.10 11.18 -8.06
C LEU A 171 26.96 11.93 -9.09
N ARG A 172 28.30 11.98 -8.95
CA ARG A 172 29.21 12.66 -9.88
C ARG A 172 28.99 12.36 -11.36
N PRO A 173 28.71 11.11 -11.78
CA PRO A 173 28.46 10.80 -13.19
C PRO A 173 27.17 11.41 -13.76
N PHE A 174 26.21 11.76 -12.90
CA PHE A 174 24.87 12.19 -13.27
C PHE A 174 24.66 13.71 -13.13
N ALA A 175 25.43 14.36 -12.28
CA ALA A 175 25.36 15.79 -12.05
C ALA A 175 26.77 16.39 -11.95
N ARG A 176 27.06 17.43 -12.76
CA ARG A 176 28.38 18.10 -12.75
C ARG A 176 28.69 18.74 -11.41
N ASP A 177 27.67 19.13 -10.65
CA ASP A 177 27.77 19.66 -9.30
C ASP A 177 26.45 19.34 -8.56
N PRO A 178 26.38 18.19 -7.88
CA PRO A 178 25.22 17.94 -7.01
C PRO A 178 25.27 18.98 -5.89
N LYS A 179 24.36 19.95 -5.92
CA LYS A 179 24.24 21.00 -4.89
C LYS A 179 23.78 20.38 -3.56
N LEU A 180 24.62 19.55 -2.99
CA LEU A 180 24.44 18.89 -1.70
C LEU A 180 25.34 19.56 -0.68
N ASP A 181 24.86 20.66 -0.12
CA ASP A 181 25.58 21.42 0.91
C ASP A 181 25.21 20.87 2.30
N LEU A 182 26.24 20.42 3.04
CA LEU A 182 26.08 19.86 4.38
C LEU A 182 25.43 20.85 5.35
N HIS A 183 25.80 22.12 5.28
CA HIS A 183 25.29 23.13 6.21
C HIS A 183 23.82 23.42 5.91
N ALA A 184 23.51 23.70 4.65
CA ALA A 184 22.13 23.97 4.22
C ALA A 184 21.17 22.81 4.53
N MET A 185 21.60 21.55 4.23
CA MET A 185 20.82 20.37 4.57
C MET A 185 20.61 20.21 6.08
N THR A 186 21.66 20.45 6.88
CA THR A 186 21.54 20.36 8.34
C THR A 186 20.54 21.37 8.87
N GLU A 187 20.64 22.63 8.47
CA GLU A 187 19.73 23.70 8.89
C GLU A 187 18.28 23.45 8.46
N GLU A 188 18.10 22.94 7.24
CA GLU A 188 16.79 22.61 6.74
C GLU A 188 16.14 21.48 7.56
N TYR A 189 16.87 20.40 7.82
CA TYR A 189 16.36 19.26 8.57
C TYR A 189 16.13 19.59 10.06
N LEU A 190 16.94 20.49 10.65
CA LEU A 190 16.65 21.02 11.99
C LEU A 190 15.33 21.81 12.02
N ARG A 191 15.06 22.65 11.00
CA ARG A 191 13.76 23.33 10.90
C ARG A 191 12.60 22.35 10.80
N TYR A 192 12.74 21.26 10.06
CA TYR A 192 11.74 20.19 10.04
C TYR A 192 11.59 19.55 11.43
N GLY A 193 12.71 19.33 12.13
CA GLY A 193 12.71 18.80 13.49
C GLY A 193 11.87 19.65 14.44
N HIS A 194 12.05 20.95 14.49
CA HIS A 194 11.26 21.87 15.34
C HIS A 194 9.73 21.79 15.03
N ARG A 195 9.38 21.59 13.76
CA ARG A 195 7.97 21.48 13.37
C ARG A 195 7.35 20.13 13.70
N LEU A 196 8.14 19.07 13.65
CA LEU A 196 7.70 17.70 13.87
C LEU A 196 7.86 17.23 15.32
N GLU A 197 8.67 17.91 16.15
CA GLU A 197 8.93 17.56 17.54
C GLU A 197 7.69 17.20 18.35
N PRO A 198 6.55 17.95 18.25
CA PRO A 198 5.34 17.61 19.01
C PRO A 198 4.72 16.26 18.68
N PHE A 199 5.06 15.67 17.54
CA PHE A 199 4.53 14.40 17.07
C PHE A 199 5.50 13.22 17.30
N ILE A 200 6.79 13.50 17.55
CA ILE A 200 7.82 12.45 17.69
C ILE A 200 7.59 11.69 19.00
N ALA A 201 7.54 10.35 18.87
CA ALA A 201 7.22 9.49 20.00
C ALA A 201 7.89 8.10 19.89
N ASP A 202 7.94 7.39 21.01
CA ASP A 202 8.13 5.94 21.03
C ASP A 202 6.82 5.26 20.66
N THR A 203 6.67 4.99 19.36
CA THR A 203 5.45 4.44 18.79
C THR A 203 5.25 2.96 19.10
N ALA A 204 6.32 2.19 19.30
CA ALA A 204 6.21 0.79 19.69
C ALA A 204 5.56 0.67 21.08
N HIS A 205 6.05 1.45 22.04
CA HIS A 205 5.46 1.50 23.37
C HIS A 205 3.99 1.98 23.37
N LEU A 206 3.64 2.90 22.47
CA LEU A 206 2.25 3.32 22.30
C LEU A 206 1.37 2.16 21.79
N CYS A 207 1.85 1.40 20.80
CA CYS A 207 1.14 0.23 20.29
C CYS A 207 0.96 -0.85 21.38
N TRP A 208 2.01 -1.15 22.17
CA TRP A 208 1.91 -2.11 23.27
C TRP A 208 0.87 -1.70 24.29
N LYS A 209 0.89 -0.44 24.75
CA LYS A 209 -0.13 0.07 25.68
C LYS A 209 -1.55 -0.03 25.13
N ALA A 210 -1.73 0.22 23.83
CA ALA A 210 -3.03 0.10 23.21
C ALA A 210 -3.51 -1.36 23.22
N LEU A 211 -2.67 -2.28 22.78
CA LEU A 211 -2.96 -3.72 22.75
C LEU A 211 -3.22 -4.28 24.14
N ASP A 212 -2.34 -4.01 25.12
CA ASP A 212 -2.47 -4.47 26.51
C ASP A 212 -3.74 -3.95 27.19
N SER A 213 -4.21 -2.78 26.79
CA SER A 213 -5.47 -2.20 27.29
C SER A 213 -6.71 -2.62 26.51
N GLY A 214 -6.58 -3.57 25.58
CA GLY A 214 -7.69 -4.09 24.78
C GLY A 214 -8.26 -3.12 23.74
N ARG A 215 -7.50 -2.06 23.39
CA ARG A 215 -7.90 -1.11 22.34
C ARG A 215 -7.78 -1.73 20.96
N THR A 216 -8.67 -1.32 20.07
CA THR A 216 -8.65 -1.76 18.67
C THR A 216 -7.54 -1.06 17.89
N VAL A 217 -6.60 -1.85 17.34
CA VAL A 217 -5.47 -1.36 16.56
C VAL A 217 -5.56 -1.86 15.13
N ILE A 218 -5.50 -0.95 14.16
CA ILE A 218 -5.41 -1.28 12.73
C ILE A 218 -4.00 -1.00 12.23
N PHE A 219 -3.38 -1.99 11.59
CA PHE A 219 -2.13 -1.85 10.89
C PHE A 219 -2.39 -1.68 9.39
N GLU A 220 -2.21 -0.46 8.91
CA GLU A 220 -2.47 -0.05 7.53
C GLU A 220 -1.26 -0.31 6.64
N GLY A 221 -1.37 -1.26 5.71
CA GLY A 221 -0.36 -1.54 4.70
C GLY A 221 -0.43 -0.59 3.52
N ALA A 222 0.72 -0.30 2.93
CA ALA A 222 0.86 0.37 1.65
C ALA A 222 1.30 -0.63 0.58
N GLN A 223 1.13 -0.29 -0.71
CA GLN A 223 1.40 -1.18 -1.83
C GLN A 223 0.62 -2.52 -1.72
N ALA A 224 1.22 -3.66 -2.09
CA ALA A 224 0.54 -4.95 -2.04
C ALA A 224 1.52 -6.14 -2.08
N THR A 225 1.04 -7.34 -1.81
CA THR A 225 1.79 -8.57 -1.69
C THR A 225 2.69 -8.86 -2.89
N MET A 226 2.18 -8.68 -4.12
CA MET A 226 2.97 -8.98 -5.32
C MET A 226 4.05 -7.92 -5.61
N LEU A 227 4.08 -6.83 -4.84
CA LEU A 227 5.14 -5.81 -4.84
C LEU A 227 6.10 -5.95 -3.65
N ASP A 228 6.01 -7.02 -2.87
CA ASP A 228 6.91 -7.28 -1.75
C ASP A 228 8.36 -7.51 -2.22
N LEU A 229 9.33 -6.95 -1.49
CA LEU A 229 10.74 -7.00 -1.85
C LEU A 229 11.28 -8.43 -1.96
N ASP A 230 10.83 -9.32 -1.06
CA ASP A 230 11.32 -10.70 -0.98
C ASP A 230 10.40 -11.70 -1.69
N HIS A 231 9.09 -11.46 -1.67
CA HIS A 231 8.06 -12.40 -2.11
C HIS A 231 7.29 -11.96 -3.36
N GLY A 232 7.51 -10.74 -3.82
CA GLY A 232 6.85 -10.20 -5.01
C GLY A 232 7.56 -10.52 -6.32
N THR A 233 7.14 -9.84 -7.38
CA THR A 233 7.67 -10.02 -8.74
C THR A 233 8.99 -9.26 -8.93
N TYR A 234 10.00 -9.57 -8.13
CA TYR A 234 11.34 -8.97 -8.19
C TYR A 234 11.94 -9.03 -9.60
N PRO A 235 12.61 -7.97 -10.15
CA PRO A 235 12.94 -6.70 -9.48
C PRO A 235 11.83 -5.63 -9.53
N PHE A 236 10.68 -5.92 -10.13
CA PHE A 236 9.57 -4.99 -10.31
C PHE A 236 8.67 -4.94 -9.06
N VAL A 237 9.26 -4.51 -7.95
CA VAL A 237 8.68 -4.48 -6.60
C VAL A 237 8.96 -3.14 -5.93
N THR A 238 8.33 -2.90 -4.75
CA THR A 238 8.73 -1.81 -3.86
C THR A 238 9.95 -2.22 -3.03
N SER A 239 10.65 -1.24 -2.45
CA SER A 239 11.84 -1.50 -1.61
C SER A 239 11.48 -1.79 -0.14
N SER A 240 10.25 -2.18 0.13
CA SER A 240 9.76 -2.54 1.46
C SER A 240 8.96 -3.84 1.40
N ASN A 241 8.56 -4.34 2.56
CA ASN A 241 7.74 -5.53 2.68
C ASN A 241 6.28 -5.16 3.02
N PRO A 242 5.35 -5.13 2.02
CA PRO A 242 3.93 -4.88 2.26
C PRO A 242 3.13 -6.09 2.73
N ILE A 243 3.76 -7.23 3.01
CA ILE A 243 3.12 -8.41 3.60
C ILE A 243 2.78 -8.20 5.07
N ALA A 244 1.81 -8.96 5.57
CA ALA A 244 1.30 -8.83 6.94
C ALA A 244 2.37 -9.00 8.02
N GLY A 245 3.32 -9.92 7.82
CA GLY A 245 4.44 -10.13 8.76
C GLY A 245 5.31 -8.90 9.00
N ALA A 246 5.36 -7.97 8.05
CA ALA A 246 6.11 -6.73 8.18
C ALA A 246 5.46 -5.73 9.16
N ALA A 247 4.19 -5.88 9.52
CA ALA A 247 3.55 -5.06 10.53
C ALA A 247 4.26 -5.22 11.89
N CYS A 248 4.70 -6.43 12.23
CA CYS A 248 5.44 -6.69 13.46
C CYS A 248 6.74 -5.87 13.53
N VAL A 249 7.55 -5.92 12.46
CA VAL A 249 8.81 -5.18 12.39
C VAL A 249 8.58 -3.67 12.28
N GLY A 250 7.61 -3.26 11.45
CA GLY A 250 7.37 -1.87 11.11
C GLY A 250 6.65 -1.04 12.17
N ALA A 251 5.91 -1.70 13.08
CA ALA A 251 5.24 -1.06 14.21
C ALA A 251 5.90 -1.41 15.56
N GLY A 252 6.77 -2.44 15.59
CA GLY A 252 7.46 -2.89 16.80
C GLY A 252 6.56 -3.71 17.73
N VAL A 253 5.65 -4.53 17.17
CA VAL A 253 4.76 -5.43 17.92
C VAL A 253 5.15 -6.89 17.70
N GLY A 254 4.74 -7.78 18.60
CA GLY A 254 4.99 -9.22 18.45
C GLY A 254 4.08 -9.87 17.39
N PRO A 255 4.48 -11.00 16.79
CA PRO A 255 3.62 -11.69 15.83
C PRO A 255 2.32 -12.22 16.43
N THR A 256 2.31 -12.53 17.74
CA THR A 256 1.14 -12.99 18.50
C THR A 256 0.21 -11.86 18.93
N ASP A 257 0.62 -10.61 18.71
CA ASP A 257 -0.22 -9.43 18.92
C ASP A 257 -1.17 -9.17 17.74
N ILE A 258 -1.06 -9.94 16.66
CA ILE A 258 -1.92 -9.83 15.48
C ILE A 258 -3.02 -10.88 15.53
N ASP A 259 -4.27 -10.43 15.64
CA ASP A 259 -5.42 -11.33 15.69
C ASP A 259 -5.98 -11.66 14.32
N GLU A 260 -6.02 -10.68 13.42
CA GLU A 260 -6.61 -10.84 12.10
C GLU A 260 -5.75 -10.20 11.02
N VAL A 261 -5.81 -10.79 9.82
CA VAL A 261 -5.20 -10.25 8.61
C VAL A 261 -6.25 -10.18 7.51
N TRP A 262 -6.57 -8.98 7.07
CA TRP A 262 -7.52 -8.75 5.98
C TRP A 262 -6.78 -8.46 4.68
N GLY A 263 -7.10 -9.24 3.65
CA GLY A 263 -6.64 -9.01 2.29
C GLY A 263 -7.63 -8.13 1.52
N VAL A 264 -7.17 -7.02 0.97
CA VAL A 264 -7.97 -6.24 0.04
C VAL A 264 -7.65 -6.69 -1.37
N CYS A 265 -8.65 -7.14 -2.10
CA CYS A 265 -8.59 -7.64 -3.46
C CYS A 265 -9.55 -6.83 -4.34
N LYS A 266 -9.10 -6.35 -5.47
CA LYS A 266 -9.98 -5.78 -6.49
C LYS A 266 -10.64 -6.91 -7.27
N ALA A 267 -11.89 -6.74 -7.68
CA ALA A 267 -12.63 -7.73 -8.46
C ALA A 267 -12.00 -8.07 -9.83
N TYR A 268 -11.02 -7.29 -10.26
CA TYR A 268 -10.13 -7.53 -11.40
C TYR A 268 -8.70 -7.16 -11.00
N THR A 269 -7.73 -7.25 -11.89
CA THR A 269 -6.33 -6.95 -11.53
C THR A 269 -5.86 -5.68 -12.21
N THR A 270 -5.07 -4.87 -11.48
CA THR A 270 -4.38 -3.71 -12.06
C THR A 270 -2.92 -3.68 -11.64
N ARG A 271 -2.07 -3.11 -12.51
CA ARG A 271 -0.66 -2.90 -12.21
C ARG A 271 -0.18 -1.54 -12.74
N VAL A 272 0.64 -0.86 -11.97
CA VAL A 272 1.39 0.33 -12.40
C VAL A 272 2.85 -0.03 -12.65
N GLY A 273 3.43 0.52 -13.72
CA GLY A 273 4.84 0.32 -14.05
C GLY A 273 5.14 -0.99 -14.77
N ALA A 274 6.43 -1.28 -14.89
CA ALA A 274 6.93 -2.45 -15.60
C ALA A 274 6.76 -3.75 -14.80
N GLY A 275 7.10 -4.87 -15.41
CA GLY A 275 7.10 -6.19 -14.80
C GLY A 275 5.97 -7.08 -15.29
N PRO A 276 6.01 -8.38 -14.90
CA PRO A 276 5.07 -9.38 -15.38
C PRO A 276 3.67 -9.13 -14.88
N PHE A 277 2.71 -9.33 -15.76
CA PHE A 277 1.28 -9.25 -15.47
C PHE A 277 0.55 -10.30 -16.32
N PRO A 278 0.47 -11.57 -15.87
CA PRO A 278 -0.01 -12.66 -16.68
C PRO A 278 -1.42 -12.48 -17.23
N THR A 279 -2.30 -11.82 -16.49
CA THR A 279 -3.70 -11.60 -16.88
C THR A 279 -3.96 -10.26 -17.58
N GLU A 280 -2.92 -9.54 -17.98
CA GLU A 280 -3.04 -8.25 -18.68
C GLU A 280 -3.88 -8.34 -19.95
N LEU A 281 -4.70 -7.32 -20.18
CA LEU A 281 -5.54 -7.16 -21.35
C LEU A 281 -5.17 -5.88 -22.10
N GLU A 282 -4.70 -6.05 -23.34
CA GLU A 282 -4.37 -4.96 -24.25
C GLU A 282 -5.48 -4.74 -25.31
N ASP A 283 -6.68 -5.23 -25.01
CA ASP A 283 -7.87 -5.21 -25.87
C ASP A 283 -8.95 -4.23 -25.37
N GLU A 284 -10.11 -4.29 -26.00
CA GLU A 284 -11.28 -3.46 -25.65
C GLU A 284 -11.76 -3.71 -24.21
N THR A 285 -11.62 -4.94 -23.70
CA THR A 285 -11.96 -5.27 -22.31
C THR A 285 -11.02 -4.58 -21.33
N GLY A 286 -9.71 -4.57 -21.62
CA GLY A 286 -8.72 -3.83 -20.83
C GLY A 286 -8.99 -2.33 -20.82
N ALA A 287 -9.39 -1.75 -21.95
CA ALA A 287 -9.79 -0.34 -22.05
C ALA A 287 -11.06 -0.07 -21.24
N PHE A 288 -12.08 -0.93 -21.35
CA PHE A 288 -13.32 -0.84 -20.58
C PHE A 288 -13.06 -0.83 -19.07
N LEU A 289 -12.24 -1.77 -18.57
CA LEU A 289 -11.87 -1.83 -17.14
C LEU A 289 -11.15 -0.57 -16.69
N ARG A 290 -10.26 -0.01 -17.53
CA ARG A 290 -9.52 1.23 -17.22
C ARG A 290 -10.44 2.42 -17.11
N ASP A 291 -11.31 2.60 -18.11
CA ASP A 291 -12.18 3.77 -18.19
C ASP A 291 -13.27 3.73 -17.11
N ARG A 292 -13.98 2.61 -17.00
CA ARG A 292 -15.05 2.47 -16.01
C ARG A 292 -14.50 2.43 -14.57
N GLY A 293 -13.35 1.79 -14.38
CA GLY A 293 -12.66 1.72 -13.09
C GLY A 293 -11.91 3.01 -12.72
N HIS A 294 -11.82 4.01 -13.61
CA HIS A 294 -10.98 5.20 -13.42
C HIS A 294 -9.55 4.83 -13.01
N GLU A 295 -8.95 3.88 -13.76
CA GLU A 295 -7.67 3.28 -13.41
C GLU A 295 -6.49 4.16 -13.85
N PHE A 296 -6.31 5.27 -13.10
CA PHE A 296 -5.21 6.22 -13.26
C PHE A 296 -4.49 6.41 -11.91
N GLY A 297 -3.17 6.54 -11.96
CA GLY A 297 -2.36 6.68 -10.75
C GLY A 297 -2.66 8.00 -10.01
N THR A 298 -3.03 7.92 -8.74
CA THR A 298 -3.39 9.07 -7.90
C THR A 298 -2.28 10.12 -7.82
N THR A 299 -1.02 9.69 -7.85
CA THR A 299 0.16 10.54 -7.69
C THR A 299 0.74 11.00 -9.03
N THR A 300 0.72 10.13 -10.05
CA THR A 300 1.41 10.36 -11.32
C THR A 300 0.47 10.59 -12.49
N GLY A 301 -0.82 10.31 -12.35
CA GLY A 301 -1.80 10.33 -13.42
C GLY A 301 -1.58 9.26 -14.50
N ARG A 302 -0.59 8.35 -14.32
CA ARG A 302 -0.28 7.30 -15.29
C ARG A 302 -1.43 6.31 -15.39
N GLU A 303 -1.71 5.84 -16.59
CA GLU A 303 -2.66 4.76 -16.82
C GLU A 303 -2.18 3.49 -16.10
N ARG A 304 -3.13 2.78 -15.49
CA ARG A 304 -2.89 1.46 -14.95
C ARG A 304 -3.15 0.42 -16.03
N ARG A 305 -2.28 -0.57 -16.11
CA ARG A 305 -2.50 -1.80 -16.87
C ARG A 305 -3.63 -2.55 -16.19
N CYS A 306 -4.59 -3.06 -16.95
CA CYS A 306 -5.77 -3.76 -16.43
C CYS A 306 -5.80 -5.20 -16.95
N GLY A 307 -6.37 -6.10 -16.19
CA GLY A 307 -6.49 -7.50 -16.56
C GLY A 307 -7.55 -8.22 -15.73
N TRP A 308 -7.87 -9.46 -16.14
CA TRP A 308 -8.77 -10.31 -15.39
C TRP A 308 -8.23 -10.64 -14.00
N LEU A 309 -9.13 -11.04 -13.11
CA LEU A 309 -8.74 -11.46 -11.76
C LEU A 309 -7.81 -12.68 -11.83
N ASP A 310 -6.71 -12.59 -11.09
CA ASP A 310 -5.69 -13.62 -10.99
C ASP A 310 -5.84 -14.40 -9.67
N LEU A 311 -6.50 -15.55 -9.74
CA LEU A 311 -6.72 -16.40 -8.57
C LEU A 311 -5.45 -17.14 -8.15
N VAL A 312 -4.48 -17.34 -9.05
CA VAL A 312 -3.18 -17.95 -8.70
C VAL A 312 -2.41 -17.00 -7.78
N ALA A 313 -2.32 -15.73 -8.16
CA ALA A 313 -1.71 -14.69 -7.34
C ALA A 313 -2.49 -14.49 -6.02
N LEU A 314 -3.83 -14.55 -6.05
CA LEU A 314 -4.65 -14.41 -4.85
C LEU A 314 -4.42 -15.56 -3.87
N ARG A 315 -4.39 -16.82 -4.33
CA ARG A 315 -4.07 -17.99 -3.47
C ARG A 315 -2.69 -17.83 -2.81
N TYR A 316 -1.70 -17.43 -3.59
CA TYR A 316 -0.36 -17.14 -3.08
C TYR A 316 -0.37 -16.06 -2.01
N ALA A 317 -1.02 -14.92 -2.27
CA ALA A 317 -1.15 -13.83 -1.31
C ALA A 317 -1.88 -14.28 -0.03
N THR A 318 -2.95 -15.07 -0.15
CA THR A 318 -3.69 -15.63 0.98
C THR A 318 -2.81 -16.52 1.84
N ARG A 319 -2.04 -17.40 1.23
CA ARG A 319 -1.15 -18.31 1.95
C ARG A 319 -0.01 -17.57 2.64
N LEU A 320 0.65 -16.66 1.92
CA LEU A 320 1.80 -15.91 2.42
C LEU A 320 1.44 -15.03 3.62
N ASN A 321 0.29 -14.37 3.55
CA ASN A 321 -0.17 -13.47 4.60
C ASN A 321 -1.02 -14.16 5.68
N ARG A 322 -1.39 -15.42 5.49
CA ARG A 322 -2.33 -16.14 6.38
C ARG A 322 -3.62 -15.34 6.59
N LEU A 323 -4.24 -14.93 5.49
CA LEU A 323 -5.45 -14.11 5.54
C LEU A 323 -6.54 -14.79 6.37
N SER A 324 -7.27 -14.02 7.15
CA SER A 324 -8.46 -14.43 7.89
C SER A 324 -9.75 -14.00 7.19
N ALA A 325 -9.67 -12.98 6.33
CA ALA A 325 -10.79 -12.44 5.57
C ALA A 325 -10.34 -11.71 4.30
N LEU A 326 -11.26 -11.57 3.34
CA LEU A 326 -11.11 -10.74 2.14
C LEU A 326 -12.10 -9.57 2.16
N ALA A 327 -11.64 -8.42 1.66
CA ALA A 327 -12.46 -7.32 1.24
C ALA A 327 -12.34 -7.17 -0.28
N ILE A 328 -13.43 -7.38 -1.01
CA ILE A 328 -13.49 -7.24 -2.47
C ILE A 328 -13.89 -5.81 -2.81
N THR A 329 -13.19 -5.16 -3.71
CA THR A 329 -13.46 -3.79 -4.15
C THR A 329 -13.78 -3.74 -5.63
N LYS A 330 -14.52 -2.69 -6.04
CA LYS A 330 -14.79 -2.39 -7.45
C LYS A 330 -15.54 -3.52 -8.19
N LEU A 331 -16.44 -4.21 -7.52
CA LEU A 331 -17.29 -5.23 -8.16
C LEU A 331 -18.21 -4.59 -9.22
N ASP A 332 -18.66 -3.36 -8.98
CA ASP A 332 -19.48 -2.54 -9.86
C ASP A 332 -18.86 -2.31 -11.25
N VAL A 333 -17.54 -2.31 -11.34
CA VAL A 333 -16.83 -2.10 -12.60
C VAL A 333 -17.03 -3.23 -13.59
N LEU A 334 -17.31 -4.45 -13.11
CA LEU A 334 -17.51 -5.63 -13.95
C LEU A 334 -18.92 -5.72 -14.58
N SER A 335 -19.90 -4.90 -14.14
CA SER A 335 -21.24 -4.90 -14.71
C SER A 335 -21.22 -4.61 -16.22
N GLY A 336 -21.92 -5.40 -17.00
CA GLY A 336 -21.99 -5.30 -18.47
C GLY A 336 -20.90 -6.10 -19.19
N LEU A 337 -20.03 -6.83 -18.47
CA LEU A 337 -19.11 -7.79 -19.06
C LEU A 337 -19.67 -9.21 -18.93
N ASP A 338 -19.73 -9.93 -20.06
CA ASP A 338 -20.17 -11.34 -20.14
C ASP A 338 -19.47 -12.02 -21.32
N PRO A 339 -18.73 -13.15 -21.11
CA PRO A 339 -18.43 -13.76 -19.81
C PRO A 339 -17.36 -12.99 -19.02
N LEU A 340 -17.35 -13.16 -17.71
CA LEU A 340 -16.23 -12.80 -16.85
C LEU A 340 -15.20 -13.93 -16.87
N ARG A 341 -13.92 -13.60 -16.73
CA ARG A 341 -12.83 -14.57 -16.69
C ARG A 341 -12.02 -14.44 -15.43
N VAL A 342 -11.60 -15.58 -14.87
CA VAL A 342 -10.67 -15.65 -13.74
C VAL A 342 -9.54 -16.60 -14.08
N ALA A 343 -8.27 -16.18 -13.84
CA ALA A 343 -7.15 -17.06 -14.10
C ALA A 343 -7.00 -18.08 -12.96
N VAL A 344 -7.12 -19.36 -13.28
CA VAL A 344 -7.10 -20.46 -12.30
C VAL A 344 -5.76 -21.15 -12.21
N ARG A 345 -4.93 -21.09 -13.29
CA ARG A 345 -3.57 -21.61 -13.37
C ARG A 345 -2.78 -20.92 -14.47
N TYR A 346 -1.48 -21.19 -14.54
CA TYR A 346 -0.62 -20.70 -15.62
C TYR A 346 -0.07 -21.84 -16.44
N ARG A 347 0.15 -21.58 -17.73
CA ARG A 347 0.88 -22.45 -18.64
C ARG A 347 2.22 -21.79 -19.00
N GLY A 348 3.30 -22.50 -18.76
CA GLY A 348 4.65 -22.07 -19.15
C GLY A 348 4.96 -22.37 -20.62
N SER A 349 6.08 -21.84 -21.13
CA SER A 349 6.51 -21.93 -22.53
C SER A 349 6.70 -23.37 -23.05
N GLU A 350 7.01 -24.33 -22.19
CA GLU A 350 7.20 -25.75 -22.56
C GLU A 350 5.97 -26.61 -22.23
N GLY A 351 4.82 -26.00 -22.02
CA GLY A 351 3.57 -26.67 -21.67
C GLY A 351 3.47 -27.11 -20.22
N ALA A 352 4.41 -26.73 -19.36
CA ALA A 352 4.32 -26.95 -17.93
C ALA A 352 3.13 -26.17 -17.35
N VAL A 353 2.38 -26.83 -16.46
CA VAL A 353 1.19 -26.22 -15.81
C VAL A 353 1.55 -25.88 -14.36
N PHE A 354 1.16 -24.68 -13.94
CA PHE A 354 1.39 -24.16 -12.59
C PHE A 354 0.04 -23.80 -11.94
N ASP A 355 -0.37 -24.58 -10.98
CA ASP A 355 -1.54 -24.31 -10.14
C ASP A 355 -1.19 -23.33 -9.00
N GLU A 356 0.10 -23.22 -8.66
CA GLU A 356 0.65 -22.30 -7.68
C GLU A 356 1.48 -21.20 -8.35
N PHE A 357 1.64 -20.07 -7.65
CA PHE A 357 2.42 -18.94 -8.16
C PHE A 357 3.90 -19.33 -8.33
N PRO A 358 4.46 -19.26 -9.54
CA PRO A 358 5.82 -19.72 -9.79
C PRO A 358 6.86 -18.82 -9.09
N TYR A 359 7.84 -19.43 -8.45
CA TYR A 359 8.92 -18.69 -7.79
C TYR A 359 9.92 -18.05 -8.76
N HIS A 360 10.04 -18.58 -9.99
CA HIS A 360 11.05 -18.13 -10.93
C HIS A 360 10.50 -17.06 -11.88
N GLN A 361 11.17 -15.90 -11.91
CA GLN A 361 10.72 -14.73 -12.68
C GLN A 361 10.53 -14.97 -14.17
N SER A 362 11.42 -15.76 -14.82
CA SER A 362 11.29 -16.05 -16.24
C SER A 362 10.02 -16.84 -16.58
N ILE A 363 9.51 -17.64 -15.63
CA ILE A 363 8.24 -18.36 -15.82
C ILE A 363 7.09 -17.35 -15.82
N ILE A 364 7.04 -16.47 -14.84
CA ILE A 364 5.94 -15.48 -14.71
C ILE A 364 5.92 -14.51 -15.91
N HIS A 365 7.09 -14.14 -16.45
CA HIS A 365 7.18 -13.26 -17.63
C HIS A 365 6.65 -13.87 -18.91
N THR A 366 6.66 -15.19 -19.02
CA THR A 366 6.25 -15.94 -20.24
C THR A 366 4.99 -16.75 -20.00
N ALA A 367 4.47 -16.78 -18.78
CA ALA A 367 3.30 -17.56 -18.43
C ALA A 367 2.04 -17.01 -19.13
N THR A 368 1.26 -17.93 -19.66
CA THR A 368 -0.06 -17.65 -20.20
C THR A 368 -1.11 -18.13 -19.21
N PRO A 369 -2.07 -17.29 -18.79
CA PRO A 369 -3.13 -17.70 -17.88
C PRO A 369 -4.10 -18.66 -18.57
N GLU A 370 -4.55 -19.68 -17.84
CA GLU A 370 -5.73 -20.46 -18.19
C GLU A 370 -6.91 -19.91 -17.39
N TYR A 371 -7.97 -19.59 -18.13
CA TYR A 371 -9.14 -18.95 -17.56
C TYR A 371 -10.30 -19.93 -17.37
N GLU A 372 -11.02 -19.75 -16.29
CA GLU A 372 -12.38 -20.20 -16.12
C GLU A 372 -13.32 -19.06 -16.49
N GLU A 373 -14.39 -19.37 -17.24
CA GLU A 373 -15.43 -18.40 -17.60
C GLU A 373 -16.60 -18.52 -16.64
N LEU A 374 -17.04 -17.39 -16.14
CA LEU A 374 -18.20 -17.24 -15.25
C LEU A 374 -19.20 -16.32 -15.93
N PRO A 375 -20.52 -16.54 -15.72
CA PRO A 375 -21.54 -15.64 -16.23
C PRO A 375 -21.34 -14.22 -15.69
N GLY A 376 -21.50 -13.24 -16.55
CA GLY A 376 -21.54 -11.84 -16.16
C GLY A 376 -22.94 -11.39 -15.75
N TRP A 377 -23.08 -10.14 -15.38
CA TRP A 377 -24.35 -9.52 -15.03
C TRP A 377 -24.53 -8.16 -15.70
N GLU A 378 -25.76 -7.83 -15.98
CA GLU A 378 -26.17 -6.54 -16.47
C GLU A 378 -26.66 -5.65 -15.32
N GLY A 379 -26.64 -4.33 -15.55
CA GLY A 379 -27.20 -3.36 -14.63
C GLY A 379 -26.23 -2.83 -13.58
N ASP A 380 -26.65 -1.77 -12.94
CA ASP A 380 -25.88 -1.08 -11.89
C ASP A 380 -26.14 -1.74 -10.53
N ILE A 381 -25.08 -2.11 -9.85
CA ILE A 381 -25.11 -2.70 -8.50
C ILE A 381 -24.71 -1.72 -7.40
N SER A 382 -24.44 -0.45 -7.73
CA SER A 382 -24.01 0.57 -6.75
C SER A 382 -25.03 0.85 -5.66
N GLY A 383 -26.31 0.57 -5.97
CA GLY A 383 -27.44 0.64 -5.02
C GLY A 383 -27.59 -0.55 -4.08
N CYS A 384 -26.87 -1.66 -4.29
CA CYS A 384 -26.98 -2.85 -3.44
C CYS A 384 -26.38 -2.58 -2.05
N ARG A 385 -27.07 -3.07 -1.00
CA ARG A 385 -26.63 -2.91 0.40
C ARG A 385 -26.58 -4.22 1.18
N SER A 386 -27.07 -5.31 0.58
CA SER A 386 -27.00 -6.67 1.10
C SER A 386 -26.60 -7.65 0.00
N GLU A 387 -26.11 -8.84 0.36
CA GLU A 387 -25.81 -9.89 -0.62
C GLU A 387 -27.04 -10.31 -1.44
N ALA A 388 -28.22 -10.24 -0.82
CA ALA A 388 -29.49 -10.60 -1.47
C ALA A 388 -29.86 -9.63 -2.61
N ASP A 389 -29.37 -8.38 -2.56
CA ASP A 389 -29.61 -7.37 -3.60
C ASP A 389 -28.75 -7.60 -4.85
N LEU A 390 -27.63 -8.35 -4.71
CA LEU A 390 -26.74 -8.63 -5.83
C LEU A 390 -27.37 -9.61 -6.83
N PRO A 391 -27.12 -9.44 -8.15
CA PRO A 391 -27.41 -10.46 -9.14
C PRO A 391 -26.83 -11.82 -8.73
N ARG A 392 -27.46 -12.90 -9.16
CA ARG A 392 -26.99 -14.27 -8.86
C ARG A 392 -25.55 -14.46 -9.37
N GLU A 393 -25.28 -14.01 -10.57
CA GLU A 393 -23.99 -14.11 -11.25
C GLU A 393 -22.88 -13.39 -10.47
N ALA A 394 -23.19 -12.22 -9.89
CA ALA A 394 -22.25 -11.49 -9.03
C ALA A 394 -21.96 -12.25 -7.72
N ARG A 395 -22.98 -12.90 -7.13
CA ARG A 395 -22.79 -13.78 -5.96
C ARG A 395 -21.97 -15.01 -6.30
N ASP A 396 -22.23 -15.65 -7.45
CA ASP A 396 -21.49 -16.82 -7.93
C ASP A 396 -20.02 -16.44 -8.19
N TYR A 397 -19.75 -15.24 -8.73
CA TYR A 397 -18.38 -14.69 -8.89
C TYR A 397 -17.67 -14.53 -7.54
N LEU A 398 -18.34 -13.95 -6.55
CA LEU A 398 -17.80 -13.80 -5.19
C LEU A 398 -17.54 -15.15 -4.51
N ALA A 399 -18.44 -16.12 -4.71
CA ALA A 399 -18.28 -17.47 -4.19
C ALA A 399 -17.04 -18.15 -4.80
N ALA A 400 -16.84 -18.06 -6.11
CA ALA A 400 -15.64 -18.59 -6.78
C ALA A 400 -14.33 -17.98 -6.24
N ILE A 401 -14.33 -16.68 -5.92
CA ILE A 401 -13.18 -16.02 -5.28
C ILE A 401 -12.95 -16.58 -3.87
N ALA A 402 -14.00 -16.67 -3.06
CA ALA A 402 -13.90 -17.14 -1.67
C ALA A 402 -13.43 -18.61 -1.62
N ASP A 403 -13.98 -19.46 -2.47
CA ASP A 403 -13.63 -20.89 -2.58
C ASP A 403 -12.16 -21.05 -3.01
N SER A 404 -11.72 -20.31 -4.03
CA SER A 404 -10.34 -20.33 -4.50
C SER A 404 -9.36 -19.83 -3.45
N ALA A 405 -9.70 -18.77 -2.73
CA ALA A 405 -8.85 -18.18 -1.69
C ALA A 405 -8.88 -19.01 -0.39
N GLY A 406 -9.92 -19.80 -0.15
CA GLY A 406 -10.11 -20.57 1.09
C GLY A 406 -10.34 -19.70 2.33
N VAL A 407 -10.82 -18.46 2.14
CA VAL A 407 -11.13 -17.53 3.24
C VAL A 407 -12.41 -16.74 2.91
N PRO A 408 -13.20 -16.36 3.94
CA PRO A 408 -14.45 -15.66 3.71
C PRO A 408 -14.24 -14.24 3.16
N ILE A 409 -15.15 -13.80 2.33
CA ILE A 409 -15.30 -12.39 1.98
C ILE A 409 -16.14 -11.74 3.07
N THR A 410 -15.69 -10.63 3.65
CA THR A 410 -16.39 -9.91 4.73
C THR A 410 -16.89 -8.53 4.31
N LEU A 411 -16.37 -8.01 3.21
CA LEU A 411 -16.75 -6.72 2.67
C LEU A 411 -16.71 -6.75 1.15
N VAL A 412 -17.73 -6.21 0.51
CA VAL A 412 -17.80 -6.03 -0.95
C VAL A 412 -18.08 -4.56 -1.27
N GLY A 413 -17.16 -3.92 -2.01
CA GLY A 413 -17.35 -2.57 -2.55
C GLY A 413 -18.09 -2.62 -3.88
N VAL A 414 -19.22 -1.95 -3.94
CA VAL A 414 -20.13 -1.88 -5.08
C VAL A 414 -20.18 -0.51 -5.75
N GLY A 415 -19.24 0.38 -5.39
CA GLY A 415 -19.08 1.71 -5.97
C GLY A 415 -17.96 2.50 -5.28
N PRO A 416 -17.67 3.75 -5.70
CA PRO A 416 -16.60 4.57 -5.14
C PRO A 416 -16.92 5.17 -3.76
N GLY A 417 -18.20 5.43 -3.48
CA GLY A 417 -18.65 6.07 -2.24
C GLY A 417 -18.42 5.21 -1.00
N ARG A 418 -18.27 5.87 0.15
CA ARG A 418 -18.05 5.21 1.43
C ARG A 418 -19.17 4.22 1.77
N ASP A 419 -20.43 4.62 1.51
CA ASP A 419 -21.63 3.82 1.83
C ASP A 419 -21.97 2.78 0.75
N GLU A 420 -21.22 2.75 -0.34
CA GLU A 420 -21.40 1.77 -1.43
C GLU A 420 -20.62 0.51 -1.14
N VAL A 421 -20.99 -0.14 -0.03
CA VAL A 421 -20.41 -1.39 0.46
C VAL A 421 -21.48 -2.33 0.99
N ILE A 422 -21.22 -3.61 0.87
CA ILE A 422 -21.99 -4.69 1.46
C ILE A 422 -21.11 -5.38 2.49
N TRP A 423 -21.58 -5.48 3.72
CA TRP A 423 -20.98 -6.33 4.75
C TRP A 423 -21.56 -7.73 4.61
N THR A 424 -20.72 -8.75 4.37
CA THR A 424 -21.09 -10.13 4.18
C THR A 424 -20.78 -10.93 5.44
N GLY A 425 -21.75 -11.74 5.89
CA GLY A 425 -21.61 -12.62 7.06
C GLY A 425 -21.72 -11.92 8.42
N GLN A 426 -21.86 -12.72 9.49
CA GLN A 426 -22.13 -12.26 10.88
C GLN A 426 -20.91 -11.65 11.61
N ARG A 427 -19.81 -11.37 10.94
CA ARG A 427 -18.67 -10.67 11.53
C ARG A 427 -18.79 -9.14 11.43
N GLU A 428 -19.90 -8.60 11.92
CA GLU A 428 -19.83 -7.26 12.46
C GLU A 428 -18.68 -7.24 13.49
N LEU A 429 -17.74 -6.35 13.30
CA LEU A 429 -16.80 -5.98 14.35
C LEU A 429 -17.64 -5.71 15.59
N LYS A 430 -17.70 -6.66 16.54
CA LYS A 430 -18.47 -6.46 17.75
C LYS A 430 -17.98 -5.16 18.37
N ALA A 431 -18.89 -4.21 18.47
CA ALA A 431 -18.68 -3.02 19.27
C ALA A 431 -18.30 -3.49 20.69
N ALA A 432 -17.11 -3.15 21.12
CA ALA A 432 -16.69 -3.35 22.50
C ALA A 432 -17.44 -2.38 23.41
#